data_f687c43a374e0a92dffd13d7ad990cb0
#
_entry.id   f687c43a374e0a92dffd13d7ad990cb0
#
_cell.length_a   1.000
_cell.length_b   1.000
_cell.length_c   1.000
_cell.angle_alpha   90.00
_cell.angle_beta   90.00
_cell.angle_gamma   90.00
#
_symmetry.space_group_name_H-M   'P 1'
#
loop_
_entity.id
_entity.type
_entity.pdbx_description
1 polymer ?
#
loop_
_entity_poly.entity_id
_entity_poly.type
_entity_poly.pdbx_seq_one_letter_code
_entity_poly.pdbx_strand_id
1 'polypeptide(L)'
;ALKLGVFISIISRLFYLQISENIKYRSLSDKNRFREWKLIPPRGIIEDYFGEKMADNIQSFHLHMIPEDVPNLETLFFRLSKVIDFDNNKKRIIIKRLKKRKRWEPIIISDNLSWSEFSRLNLFLHEMQGVKPVVALARKYTSDGSSSHIIGYVSATSIKDLASSDLLREINVPGLKTGKNGLEKSFNEPMIGTPGIQRFEVNAYGKRVKEIKSTQGTIGENFRTTLDLEVQRYANELLVGKSGSICVMDIYTGDII
;
A
#
# COMPACT_ATOMS: atom_id res chain seq x y z
N ALA A 1 40.31 -50.16 3.28
CA ALA A 1 40.00 -49.70 1.92
C ALA A 1 38.58 -49.12 1.85
N LEU A 2 37.51 -49.79 2.29
CA LEU A 2 36.10 -49.32 2.19
C LEU A 2 35.87 -48.00 2.93
N LYS A 3 36.34 -47.86 4.18
CA LYS A 3 36.20 -46.64 4.99
C LYS A 3 36.86 -45.42 4.35
N LEU A 4 38.02 -45.59 3.77
CA LEU A 4 38.76 -44.53 3.04
C LEU A 4 38.00 -44.09 1.80
N GLY A 5 37.41 -45.01 1.06
CA GLY A 5 36.61 -44.70 -0.15
C GLY A 5 35.35 -43.89 0.19
N VAL A 6 34.65 -44.25 1.28
CA VAL A 6 33.51 -43.49 1.75
C VAL A 6 33.90 -42.06 2.19
N PHE A 7 35.04 -41.93 2.90
CA PHE A 7 35.55 -40.64 3.35
C PHE A 7 35.90 -39.70 2.17
N ILE A 8 36.60 -40.23 1.16
CA ILE A 8 36.92 -39.47 -0.06
C ILE A 8 35.66 -39.06 -0.81
N SER A 9 34.65 -39.92 -0.90
CA SER A 9 33.37 -39.59 -1.53
C SER A 9 32.64 -38.46 -0.82
N ILE A 10 32.63 -38.47 0.52
CA ILE A 10 32.02 -37.40 1.31
C ILE A 10 32.76 -36.07 1.09
N ILE A 11 34.10 -36.08 1.14
CA ILE A 11 34.91 -34.86 0.89
C ILE A 11 34.66 -34.32 -0.51
N SER A 12 34.67 -35.17 -1.51
CA SER A 12 34.41 -34.78 -2.89
C SER A 12 33.01 -34.16 -3.05
N ARG A 13 32.00 -34.74 -2.40
CA ARG A 13 30.65 -34.20 -2.39
C ARG A 13 30.55 -32.89 -1.67
N LEU A 14 31.19 -32.70 -0.52
CA LEU A 14 31.25 -31.43 0.20
C LEU A 14 31.94 -30.36 -0.64
N PHE A 15 33.06 -30.68 -1.28
CA PHE A 15 33.77 -29.76 -2.18
C PHE A 15 32.88 -29.31 -3.34
N TYR A 16 32.18 -30.23 -3.98
CA TYR A 16 31.22 -29.92 -5.04
C TYR A 16 30.12 -28.97 -4.56
N LEU A 17 29.49 -29.25 -3.43
CA LEU A 17 28.42 -28.43 -2.89
C LEU A 17 28.90 -27.04 -2.42
N GLN A 18 30.09 -26.96 -1.83
CA GLN A 18 30.61 -25.71 -1.27
C GLN A 18 31.30 -24.81 -2.29
N ILE A 19 31.83 -25.35 -3.37
CA ILE A 19 32.57 -24.60 -4.39
C ILE A 19 31.78 -24.49 -5.69
N SER A 20 31.41 -25.59 -6.31
CA SER A 20 30.74 -25.57 -7.62
C SER A 20 29.30 -25.03 -7.54
N GLU A 21 28.56 -25.43 -6.52
CA GLU A 21 27.15 -25.07 -6.37
C GLU A 21 26.91 -23.96 -5.27
N ASN A 22 27.99 -23.35 -4.80
CA ASN A 22 27.91 -22.36 -3.71
C ASN A 22 26.90 -21.23 -3.99
N ILE A 23 26.97 -20.62 -5.18
CA ILE A 23 26.10 -19.49 -5.56
C ILE A 23 24.63 -19.89 -5.49
N LYS A 24 24.30 -21.10 -5.98
CA LYS A 24 22.93 -21.62 -5.98
C LYS A 24 22.40 -21.85 -4.57
N TYR A 25 23.17 -22.59 -3.74
CA TYR A 25 22.72 -22.90 -2.37
C TYR A 25 22.72 -21.67 -1.46
N ARG A 26 23.65 -20.74 -1.67
CA ARG A 26 23.65 -19.44 -0.97
C ARG A 26 22.42 -18.61 -1.35
N SER A 27 22.09 -18.52 -2.65
CA SER A 27 20.87 -17.85 -3.11
C SER A 27 19.58 -18.46 -2.52
N LEU A 28 19.50 -19.81 -2.44
CA LEU A 28 18.38 -20.50 -1.82
C LEU A 28 18.31 -20.25 -0.31
N SER A 29 19.45 -20.26 0.37
CA SER A 29 19.54 -19.90 1.79
C SER A 29 19.10 -18.47 2.05
N ASP A 30 19.59 -17.53 1.23
CA ASP A 30 19.22 -16.11 1.35
C ASP A 30 17.72 -15.88 1.09
N LYS A 31 17.12 -16.56 0.11
CA LYS A 31 15.67 -16.52 -0.13
C LYS A 31 14.85 -17.03 1.06
N ASN A 32 15.36 -18.01 1.80
CA ASN A 32 14.69 -18.51 3.00
C ASN A 32 14.92 -17.62 4.22
N ARG A 33 16.08 -16.97 4.29
CA ARG A 33 16.49 -16.10 5.40
C ARG A 33 15.89 -14.71 5.34
N PHE A 34 15.66 -14.18 4.12
CA PHE A 34 15.19 -12.81 3.94
C PHE A 34 13.77 -12.76 3.42
N ARG A 35 13.01 -11.79 3.92
CA ARG A 35 11.68 -11.41 3.44
C ARG A 35 11.69 -9.96 3.01
N GLU A 36 10.96 -9.66 1.96
CA GLU A 36 10.81 -8.31 1.45
C GLU A 36 9.36 -7.86 1.55
N TRP A 37 9.15 -6.66 2.06
CA TRP A 37 7.89 -5.95 2.01
C TRP A 37 8.03 -4.78 1.06
N LYS A 38 7.09 -4.65 0.17
CA LYS A 38 6.98 -3.46 -0.67
C LYS A 38 6.20 -2.40 0.09
N LEU A 39 6.72 -1.17 0.08
CA LEU A 39 6.08 0.01 0.67
C LEU A 39 5.36 0.78 -0.43
N ILE A 40 4.14 1.24 -0.15
CA ILE A 40 3.37 2.03 -1.10
C ILE A 40 4.05 3.40 -1.24
N PRO A 41 4.42 3.83 -2.45
CA PRO A 41 4.99 5.15 -2.67
C PRO A 41 3.90 6.22 -2.57
N PRO A 42 4.26 7.47 -2.27
CA PRO A 42 3.35 8.60 -2.40
C PRO A 42 2.89 8.74 -3.84
N ARG A 43 1.58 8.89 -4.04
CA ARG A 43 0.98 9.10 -5.37
C ARG A 43 1.24 10.52 -5.84
N GLY A 44 1.44 10.73 -7.14
CA GLY A 44 1.60 12.05 -7.75
C GLY A 44 0.42 12.98 -7.42
N ILE A 45 0.67 14.27 -7.36
CA ILE A 45 -0.31 15.32 -7.07
C ILE A 45 -0.96 15.76 -8.39
N ILE A 46 -2.24 16.15 -8.36
CA ILE A 46 -2.91 16.80 -9.48
C ILE A 46 -3.14 18.25 -9.09
N GLU A 47 -2.65 19.17 -9.93
CA GLU A 47 -2.76 20.60 -9.74
C GLU A 47 -3.57 21.21 -10.89
N ASP A 48 -4.23 22.33 -10.61
CA ASP A 48 -4.87 23.15 -11.60
C ASP A 48 -3.86 23.99 -12.40
N TYR A 49 -4.34 24.87 -13.28
CA TYR A 49 -3.50 25.77 -14.08
C TYR A 49 -2.66 26.71 -13.23
N PHE A 50 -3.13 27.14 -12.08
CA PHE A 50 -2.44 28.05 -11.17
C PHE A 50 -1.58 27.36 -10.11
N GLY A 51 -1.59 26.02 -10.06
CA GLY A 51 -0.85 25.24 -9.09
C GLY A 51 -1.65 24.97 -7.79
N GLU A 52 -2.97 25.26 -7.78
CA GLU A 52 -3.83 24.85 -6.66
C GLU A 52 -4.04 23.34 -6.72
N LYS A 53 -3.88 22.68 -5.57
CA LYS A 53 -3.96 21.23 -5.50
C LYS A 53 -5.39 20.73 -5.60
N MET A 54 -5.70 20.02 -6.66
CA MET A 54 -6.99 19.36 -6.89
C MET A 54 -7.05 17.98 -6.24
N ALA A 55 -5.93 17.26 -6.22
CA ALA A 55 -5.79 15.99 -5.53
C ALA A 55 -4.40 15.88 -4.88
N ASP A 56 -4.35 15.72 -3.56
CA ASP A 56 -3.12 15.67 -2.75
C ASP A 56 -3.09 14.42 -1.85
N ASN A 57 -1.96 14.20 -1.21
CA ASN A 57 -1.77 13.13 -0.24
C ASN A 57 -1.71 13.73 1.17
N ILE A 58 -2.57 13.28 2.05
CA ILE A 58 -2.58 13.66 3.47
C ILE A 58 -2.19 12.49 4.35
N GLN A 59 -1.66 12.80 5.52
CA GLN A 59 -1.40 11.76 6.52
C GLN A 59 -2.71 11.11 6.98
N SER A 60 -2.69 9.79 7.02
CA SER A 60 -3.78 8.96 7.52
C SER A 60 -3.21 7.93 8.50
N PHE A 61 -3.98 7.63 9.53
CA PHE A 61 -3.55 6.72 10.57
C PHE A 61 -4.19 5.35 10.36
N HIS A 62 -3.34 4.37 10.15
CA HIS A 62 -3.75 2.99 9.91
C HIS A 62 -3.38 2.10 11.09
N LEU A 63 -4.12 1.03 11.26
CA LEU A 63 -3.80 -0.04 12.17
C LEU A 63 -3.53 -1.31 11.38
N HIS A 64 -2.31 -1.79 11.44
CA HIS A 64 -1.89 -3.03 10.81
C HIS A 64 -1.77 -4.13 11.86
N MET A 65 -2.03 -5.36 11.47
CA MET A 65 -1.82 -6.56 12.26
C MET A 65 -0.94 -7.53 11.48
N ILE A 66 0.04 -8.11 12.15
CA ILE A 66 0.84 -9.23 11.63
C ILE A 66 0.29 -10.50 12.28
N PRO A 67 -0.39 -11.37 11.54
CA PRO A 67 -1.11 -12.52 12.12
C PRO A 67 -0.22 -13.51 12.86
N GLU A 68 1.04 -13.67 12.47
CA GLU A 68 1.99 -14.58 13.13
C GLU A 68 2.40 -14.11 14.54
N ASP A 69 2.34 -12.80 14.79
CA ASP A 69 2.72 -12.18 16.06
C ASP A 69 1.53 -12.11 17.04
N VAL A 70 0.32 -12.49 16.62
CA VAL A 70 -0.90 -12.45 17.43
C VAL A 70 -1.15 -13.84 18.05
N PRO A 71 -1.02 -13.98 19.37
CA PRO A 71 -1.25 -15.26 20.04
C PRO A 71 -2.73 -15.69 20.01
N ASN A 72 -3.64 -14.76 20.26
CA ASN A 72 -5.08 -15.01 20.30
C ASN A 72 -5.85 -13.85 19.67
N LEU A 73 -6.56 -14.14 18.57
CA LEU A 73 -7.33 -13.15 17.83
C LEU A 73 -8.55 -12.63 18.57
N GLU A 74 -9.22 -13.48 19.34
CA GLU A 74 -10.42 -13.07 20.09
C GLU A 74 -10.07 -12.08 21.20
N THR A 75 -8.99 -12.36 21.93
CA THR A 75 -8.46 -11.44 22.95
C THR A 75 -8.05 -10.11 22.34
N LEU A 76 -7.38 -10.14 21.17
CA LEU A 76 -7.01 -8.92 20.46
C LEU A 76 -8.25 -8.13 20.05
N PHE A 77 -9.25 -8.77 19.44
CA PHE A 77 -10.48 -8.10 19.02
C PHE A 77 -11.26 -7.50 20.20
N PHE A 78 -11.29 -8.19 21.33
CA PHE A 78 -11.88 -7.67 22.56
C PHE A 78 -11.15 -6.41 23.06
N ARG A 79 -9.81 -6.38 23.04
CA ARG A 79 -9.03 -5.20 23.44
C ARG A 79 -9.22 -4.05 22.46
N LEU A 80 -9.20 -4.33 21.16
CA LEU A 80 -9.44 -3.32 20.14
C LEU A 80 -10.81 -2.66 20.26
N SER A 81 -11.86 -3.43 20.58
CA SER A 81 -13.23 -2.88 20.74
C SER A 81 -13.37 -1.93 21.92
N LYS A 82 -12.43 -1.91 22.87
CA LYS A 82 -12.39 -0.94 23.96
C LYS A 82 -11.74 0.39 23.59
N VAL A 83 -10.91 0.41 22.55
CA VAL A 83 -10.06 1.56 22.18
C VAL A 83 -10.57 2.26 20.94
N ILE A 84 -11.06 1.49 19.96
CA ILE A 84 -11.59 2.00 18.69
C ILE A 84 -12.98 1.47 18.42
N ASP A 85 -13.69 2.11 17.50
CA ASP A 85 -14.96 1.59 17.00
C ASP A 85 -14.71 0.34 16.15
N PHE A 86 -14.91 -0.83 16.78
CA PHE A 86 -14.60 -2.13 16.22
C PHE A 86 -15.81 -3.06 16.25
N ASP A 87 -16.63 -2.97 15.20
CA ASP A 87 -17.87 -3.73 15.07
C ASP A 87 -17.67 -5.18 14.55
N ASN A 88 -18.75 -5.96 14.60
CA ASN A 88 -18.73 -7.34 14.13
C ASN A 88 -18.50 -7.46 12.62
N ASN A 89 -18.87 -6.46 11.81
CA ASN A 89 -18.63 -6.47 10.37
C ASN A 89 -17.13 -6.33 10.08
N LYS A 90 -16.44 -5.43 10.79
CA LYS A 90 -14.98 -5.29 10.70
C LYS A 90 -14.29 -6.59 11.08
N LYS A 91 -14.73 -7.29 12.14
CA LYS A 91 -14.20 -8.62 12.52
C LYS A 91 -14.33 -9.64 11.39
N ARG A 92 -15.51 -9.75 10.78
CA ARG A 92 -15.76 -10.68 9.66
C ARG A 92 -14.87 -10.39 8.45
N ILE A 93 -14.67 -9.12 8.11
CA ILE A 93 -13.80 -8.70 7.01
C ILE A 93 -12.36 -9.10 7.28
N ILE A 94 -11.86 -8.87 8.50
CA ILE A 94 -10.49 -9.23 8.89
C ILE A 94 -10.29 -10.74 8.84
N ILE A 95 -11.21 -11.54 9.39
CA ILE A 95 -11.15 -13.00 9.33
C ILE A 95 -11.12 -13.50 7.88
N LYS A 96 -11.90 -12.88 6.97
CA LYS A 96 -11.88 -13.20 5.55
C LYS A 96 -10.55 -12.84 4.89
N ARG A 97 -9.93 -11.73 5.28
CA ARG A 97 -8.60 -11.31 4.81
C ARG A 97 -7.51 -12.27 5.30
N LEU A 98 -7.58 -12.73 6.56
CA LEU A 98 -6.66 -13.70 7.15
C LEU A 98 -6.58 -15.02 6.36
N LYS A 99 -7.71 -15.50 5.86
CA LYS A 99 -7.76 -16.73 5.04
C LYS A 99 -7.09 -16.61 3.67
N LYS A 100 -6.89 -15.39 3.17
CA LYS A 100 -6.37 -15.11 1.81
C LYS A 100 -4.91 -14.67 1.78
N ARG A 101 -4.32 -14.37 2.93
CA ARG A 101 -2.97 -13.81 3.06
C ARG A 101 -2.06 -14.75 3.84
N LYS A 102 -0.77 -14.63 3.61
CA LYS A 102 0.24 -15.37 4.38
C LYS A 102 0.31 -14.81 5.81
N ARG A 103 0.59 -15.65 6.78
CA ARG A 103 0.56 -15.29 8.21
C ARG A 103 1.55 -14.19 8.60
N TRP A 104 2.62 -14.02 7.86
CA TRP A 104 3.64 -12.98 8.06
C TRP A 104 3.33 -11.66 7.34
N GLU A 105 2.37 -11.65 6.41
CA GLU A 105 1.96 -10.43 5.71
C GLU A 105 1.09 -9.56 6.61
N PRO A 106 1.35 -8.23 6.67
CA PRO A 106 0.51 -7.32 7.43
C PRO A 106 -0.90 -7.23 6.83
N ILE A 107 -1.90 -7.20 7.70
CA ILE A 107 -3.30 -7.01 7.35
C ILE A 107 -3.77 -5.69 7.94
N ILE A 108 -4.44 -4.87 7.15
CA ILE A 108 -5.02 -3.62 7.60
C ILE A 108 -6.31 -3.93 8.37
N ILE A 109 -6.31 -3.57 9.66
CA ILE A 109 -7.49 -3.63 10.55
C ILE A 109 -8.38 -2.41 10.31
N SER A 110 -7.77 -1.21 10.33
CA SER A 110 -8.43 0.06 10.05
C SER A 110 -7.48 0.96 9.25
N ASP A 111 -8.03 1.65 8.25
CA ASP A 111 -7.30 2.54 7.34
C ASP A 111 -7.71 4.02 7.49
N ASN A 112 -8.53 4.32 8.49
CA ASN A 112 -9.00 5.68 8.75
C ASN A 112 -9.26 5.85 10.25
N LEU A 113 -8.18 5.93 11.04
CA LEU A 113 -8.27 6.25 12.45
C LEU A 113 -8.18 7.77 12.64
N SER A 114 -8.97 8.29 13.56
CA SER A 114 -8.77 9.65 14.04
C SER A 114 -7.47 9.75 14.82
N TRP A 115 -6.92 10.96 14.92
CA TRP A 115 -5.73 11.19 15.74
C TRP A 115 -5.92 10.76 17.20
N SER A 116 -7.10 10.96 17.77
CA SER A 116 -7.41 10.56 19.14
C SER A 116 -7.41 9.03 19.32
N GLU A 117 -7.96 8.28 18.37
CA GLU A 117 -7.93 6.82 18.38
C GLU A 117 -6.51 6.29 18.20
N PHE A 118 -5.76 6.86 17.25
CA PHE A 118 -4.37 6.52 17.01
C PHE A 118 -3.49 6.75 18.24
N SER A 119 -3.67 7.88 18.92
CA SER A 119 -2.94 8.21 20.16
C SER A 119 -3.31 7.26 21.30
N ARG A 120 -4.60 6.96 21.50
CA ARG A 120 -5.04 5.96 22.47
C ARG A 120 -4.49 4.57 22.19
N LEU A 121 -4.50 4.14 20.95
CA LEU A 121 -3.91 2.85 20.56
C LEU A 121 -2.43 2.77 20.94
N ASN A 122 -1.67 3.85 20.73
CA ASN A 122 -0.24 3.88 21.09
C ASN A 122 -0.01 3.69 22.60
N LEU A 123 -0.90 4.19 23.46
CA LEU A 123 -0.82 3.99 24.91
C LEU A 123 -1.00 2.52 25.31
N PHE A 124 -1.86 1.78 24.60
CA PHE A 124 -2.20 0.39 24.92
C PHE A 124 -1.49 -0.66 24.05
N LEU A 125 -0.51 -0.23 23.22
CA LEU A 125 0.21 -1.15 22.32
C LEU A 125 0.92 -2.29 23.04
N HIS A 126 1.43 -2.05 24.23
CA HIS A 126 2.12 -3.06 25.03
C HIS A 126 1.22 -4.25 25.41
N GLU A 127 -0.10 -4.05 25.40
CA GLU A 127 -1.09 -5.11 25.63
C GLU A 127 -1.53 -5.83 24.34
N MET A 128 -1.23 -5.25 23.17
CA MET A 128 -1.74 -5.72 21.87
C MET A 128 -0.61 -6.25 20.99
N GLN A 129 -0.13 -7.46 21.30
CA GLN A 129 0.92 -8.10 20.52
C GLN A 129 0.48 -8.32 19.07
N GLY A 130 1.40 -8.09 18.13
CA GLY A 130 1.17 -8.26 16.70
C GLY A 130 0.42 -7.11 16.01
N VAL A 131 0.12 -6.03 16.73
CA VAL A 131 -0.54 -4.84 16.17
C VAL A 131 0.46 -3.70 16.05
N LYS A 132 0.39 -2.97 14.94
CA LYS A 132 1.25 -1.81 14.65
C LYS A 132 0.42 -0.65 14.11
N PRO A 133 0.37 0.48 14.82
CA PRO A 133 -0.09 1.73 14.25
C PRO A 133 0.94 2.21 13.21
N VAL A 134 0.43 2.65 12.07
CA VAL A 134 1.25 3.06 10.92
C VAL A 134 0.70 4.38 10.41
N VAL A 135 1.60 5.34 10.19
CA VAL A 135 1.27 6.55 9.45
C VAL A 135 1.36 6.21 7.97
N ALA A 136 0.25 6.35 7.27
CA ALA A 136 0.13 6.10 5.84
C ALA A 136 -0.33 7.37 5.12
N LEU A 137 -0.53 7.28 3.81
CA LEU A 137 -1.05 8.36 3.00
C LEU A 137 -2.46 8.04 2.51
N ALA A 138 -3.39 8.98 2.70
CA ALA A 138 -4.70 8.95 2.11
C ALA A 138 -4.80 10.00 1.00
N ARG A 139 -5.56 9.70 -0.06
CA ARG A 139 -5.84 10.64 -1.12
C ARG A 139 -6.89 11.62 -0.65
N LYS A 140 -6.62 12.90 -0.77
CA LYS A 140 -7.54 14.01 -0.48
C LYS A 140 -7.82 14.78 -1.74
N TYR A 141 -9.09 15.03 -2.01
CA TYR A 141 -9.57 15.90 -3.06
C TYR A 141 -9.99 17.21 -2.44
N THR A 142 -9.49 18.33 -2.97
CA THR A 142 -9.66 19.66 -2.35
C THR A 142 -10.81 20.45 -2.95
N SER A 143 -11.24 20.09 -4.16
CA SER A 143 -12.44 20.68 -4.75
C SER A 143 -13.70 20.13 -4.05
N ASP A 144 -14.65 20.98 -3.72
CA ASP A 144 -15.93 20.66 -3.06
C ASP A 144 -16.86 19.76 -3.90
N GLY A 145 -16.27 18.81 -4.61
CA GLY A 145 -16.95 17.91 -5.54
C GLY A 145 -17.12 18.46 -6.94
N SER A 146 -16.82 19.74 -7.20
CA SER A 146 -17.02 20.41 -8.50
C SER A 146 -16.26 19.72 -9.64
N SER A 147 -15.03 19.23 -9.38
CA SER A 147 -14.18 18.57 -10.39
C SER A 147 -14.20 17.03 -10.27
N SER A 148 -15.06 16.46 -9.46
CA SER A 148 -15.04 15.03 -9.11
C SER A 148 -15.19 14.10 -10.32
N HIS A 149 -15.98 14.49 -11.32
CA HIS A 149 -16.21 13.72 -12.54
C HIS A 149 -15.02 13.77 -13.51
N ILE A 150 -14.21 14.85 -13.46
CA ILE A 150 -13.00 15.00 -14.29
C ILE A 150 -11.83 14.29 -13.59
N ILE A 151 -11.57 14.62 -12.33
CA ILE A 151 -10.45 14.04 -11.57
C ILE A 151 -10.70 12.57 -11.32
N GLY A 152 -11.93 12.19 -10.97
CA GLY A 152 -12.27 10.85 -10.54
C GLY A 152 -11.86 10.58 -9.09
N TYR A 153 -11.62 9.31 -8.78
CA TYR A 153 -11.26 8.89 -7.43
C TYR A 153 -10.39 7.63 -7.43
N VAL A 154 -9.70 7.41 -6.32
CA VAL A 154 -8.95 6.18 -6.07
C VAL A 154 -9.71 5.25 -5.11
N SER A 155 -9.59 3.96 -5.32
CA SER A 155 -10.13 2.93 -4.44
C SER A 155 -9.17 1.75 -4.32
N ALA A 156 -9.45 0.84 -3.39
CA ALA A 156 -8.67 -0.38 -3.22
C ALA A 156 -8.54 -1.15 -4.55
N THR A 157 -7.33 -1.61 -4.84
CA THR A 157 -7.02 -2.37 -6.04
C THR A 157 -7.81 -3.67 -6.06
N SER A 158 -8.56 -3.91 -7.13
CA SER A 158 -9.34 -5.12 -7.35
C SER A 158 -8.54 -6.17 -8.13
N ILE A 159 -9.02 -7.41 -8.16
CA ILE A 159 -8.43 -8.49 -8.97
C ILE A 159 -8.44 -8.11 -10.47
N LYS A 160 -9.46 -7.38 -10.93
CA LYS A 160 -9.53 -6.91 -12.32
C LYS A 160 -8.44 -5.89 -12.63
N ASP A 161 -8.17 -4.97 -11.70
CA ASP A 161 -7.09 -3.97 -11.87
C ASP A 161 -5.72 -4.66 -11.94
N LEU A 162 -5.48 -5.67 -11.09
CA LEU A 162 -4.24 -6.46 -11.12
C LEU A 162 -4.08 -7.25 -12.43
N ALA A 163 -5.18 -7.68 -13.05
CA ALA A 163 -5.14 -8.38 -14.32
C ALA A 163 -4.83 -7.45 -15.50
N SER A 164 -5.19 -6.16 -15.39
CA SER A 164 -5.06 -5.18 -16.46
C SER A 164 -3.71 -4.45 -16.51
N SER A 165 -2.89 -4.51 -15.45
CA SER A 165 -1.60 -3.81 -15.37
C SER A 165 -0.53 -4.68 -14.74
N ASP A 166 0.60 -4.82 -15.44
CA ASP A 166 1.76 -5.55 -14.94
C ASP A 166 2.41 -4.83 -13.74
N LEU A 167 2.46 -3.50 -13.77
CA LEU A 167 2.94 -2.68 -12.68
C LEU A 167 2.15 -2.93 -11.38
N LEU A 168 0.81 -2.91 -11.46
CA LEU A 168 -0.04 -3.17 -10.31
C LEU A 168 0.14 -4.59 -9.76
N ARG A 169 0.34 -5.57 -10.66
CA ARG A 169 0.62 -6.97 -10.30
C ARG A 169 1.96 -7.11 -9.61
N GLU A 170 2.96 -6.38 -10.07
CA GLU A 170 4.28 -6.37 -9.46
C GLU A 170 4.25 -5.74 -8.07
N ILE A 171 3.60 -4.57 -7.91
CA ILE A 171 3.50 -3.88 -6.62
C ILE A 171 2.69 -4.71 -5.64
N ASN A 172 1.48 -5.08 -5.94
CA ASN A 172 0.50 -5.90 -5.21
C ASN A 172 0.67 -5.93 -3.67
N VAL A 173 0.67 -4.77 -3.04
CA VAL A 173 0.76 -4.64 -1.58
C VAL A 173 -0.60 -4.39 -0.94
N PRO A 174 -0.81 -4.80 0.33
CA PRO A 174 -2.01 -4.44 1.07
C PRO A 174 -2.18 -2.92 1.17
N GLY A 175 -3.38 -2.43 0.84
CA GLY A 175 -3.68 -1.01 0.88
C GLY A 175 -3.33 -0.22 -0.39
N LEU A 176 -2.80 -0.88 -1.43
CA LEU A 176 -2.61 -0.24 -2.73
C LEU A 176 -3.96 0.26 -3.27
N LYS A 177 -3.99 1.51 -3.68
CA LYS A 177 -5.15 2.16 -4.30
C LYS A 177 -4.87 2.45 -5.76
N THR A 178 -5.90 2.29 -6.60
CA THR A 178 -5.85 2.55 -8.05
C THR A 178 -6.93 3.54 -8.44
N GLY A 179 -6.66 4.35 -9.45
CA GLY A 179 -7.64 5.23 -10.05
C GLY A 179 -8.77 4.44 -10.69
N LYS A 180 -10.03 4.82 -10.40
CA LYS A 180 -11.22 4.13 -10.89
C LYS A 180 -11.91 4.88 -12.01
N ASN A 181 -11.78 6.17 -12.05
CA ASN A 181 -12.41 7.04 -13.03
C ASN A 181 -11.56 8.29 -13.27
N GLY A 182 -11.88 9.05 -14.32
CA GLY A 182 -11.29 10.36 -14.63
C GLY A 182 -9.78 10.33 -14.82
N LEU A 183 -9.14 11.44 -14.53
CA LEU A 183 -7.68 11.61 -14.62
C LEU A 183 -6.92 10.61 -13.75
N GLU A 184 -7.45 10.32 -12.56
CA GLU A 184 -6.87 9.31 -11.65
C GLU A 184 -6.73 7.94 -12.31
N LYS A 185 -7.67 7.56 -13.18
CA LYS A 185 -7.61 6.30 -13.93
C LYS A 185 -6.71 6.42 -15.15
N SER A 186 -6.86 7.48 -15.94
CA SER A 186 -6.12 7.67 -17.19
C SER A 186 -4.62 7.76 -16.97
N PHE A 187 -4.20 8.43 -15.89
CA PHE A 187 -2.79 8.59 -15.51
C PHE A 187 -2.40 7.72 -14.30
N ASN A 188 -3.08 6.60 -14.11
CA ASN A 188 -2.88 5.77 -12.93
C ASN A 188 -1.43 5.28 -12.77
N GLU A 189 -0.82 4.75 -13.83
CA GLU A 189 0.52 4.15 -13.77
C GLU A 189 1.62 5.19 -13.47
N PRO A 190 1.74 6.30 -14.20
CA PRO A 190 2.77 7.30 -13.89
C PRO A 190 2.57 7.95 -12.51
N MET A 191 1.31 8.08 -12.04
CA MET A 191 1.03 8.65 -10.71
C MET A 191 1.34 7.72 -9.55
N ILE A 192 1.44 6.40 -9.72
CA ILE A 192 1.71 5.46 -8.62
C ILE A 192 3.18 5.55 -8.17
N GLY A 193 4.13 5.82 -9.06
CA GLY A 193 5.55 5.80 -8.75
C GLY A 193 6.10 4.38 -8.54
N THR A 194 7.31 4.27 -8.00
CA THR A 194 7.96 2.98 -7.75
C THR A 194 7.88 2.61 -6.27
N PRO A 195 7.59 1.34 -5.92
CA PRO A 195 7.47 0.93 -4.53
C PRO A 195 8.82 0.98 -3.81
N GLY A 196 8.80 1.34 -2.54
CA GLY A 196 9.91 1.11 -1.64
C GLY A 196 10.01 -0.37 -1.27
N ILE A 197 11.19 -0.78 -0.80
CA ILE A 197 11.45 -2.17 -0.37
C ILE A 197 12.02 -2.14 1.03
N GLN A 198 11.39 -2.87 1.93
CA GLN A 198 11.87 -3.11 3.29
C GLN A 198 12.23 -4.59 3.44
N ARG A 199 13.51 -4.88 3.71
CA ARG A 199 14.04 -6.24 3.82
C ARG A 199 14.26 -6.62 5.27
N PHE A 200 13.74 -7.78 5.64
CA PHE A 200 13.86 -8.36 6.99
C PHE A 200 14.57 -9.70 6.96
N GLU A 201 15.35 -9.95 8.00
CA GLU A 201 15.84 -11.28 8.33
C GLU A 201 14.77 -12.04 9.10
N VAL A 202 14.54 -13.30 8.73
CA VAL A 202 13.63 -14.20 9.42
C VAL A 202 14.37 -15.42 9.95
N ASN A 203 13.88 -15.98 11.06
CA ASN A 203 14.40 -17.23 11.59
C ASN A 203 13.83 -18.45 10.83
N ALA A 204 14.24 -19.66 11.23
CA ALA A 204 13.80 -20.92 10.63
C ALA A 204 12.26 -21.13 10.67
N TYR A 205 11.56 -20.47 11.60
CA TYR A 205 10.10 -20.51 11.72
C TYR A 205 9.42 -19.41 10.89
N GLY A 206 10.19 -18.60 10.13
CA GLY A 206 9.67 -17.47 9.33
C GLY A 206 9.40 -16.20 10.14
N LYS A 207 9.65 -16.19 11.47
CA LYS A 207 9.43 -15.03 12.33
C LYS A 207 10.53 -13.99 12.10
N ARG A 208 10.12 -12.72 11.99
CA ARG A 208 11.03 -11.58 11.78
C ARG A 208 11.97 -11.39 12.99
N VAL A 209 13.26 -11.31 12.72
CA VAL A 209 14.32 -11.10 13.71
C VAL A 209 14.83 -9.66 13.68
N LYS A 210 15.21 -9.17 12.48
CA LYS A 210 15.84 -7.87 12.32
C LYS A 210 15.49 -7.27 10.96
N GLU A 211 15.36 -5.95 10.92
CA GLU A 211 15.35 -5.18 9.68
C GLU A 211 16.79 -4.95 9.20
N ILE A 212 17.06 -5.22 7.93
CA ILE A 212 18.41 -5.12 7.36
C ILE A 212 18.55 -3.87 6.52
N LYS A 213 17.59 -3.63 5.63
CA LYS A 213 17.64 -2.55 4.68
C LYS A 213 16.22 -2.05 4.38
N SER A 214 16.07 -0.73 4.37
CA SER A 214 14.89 -0.07 3.83
C SER A 214 15.32 0.84 2.70
N THR A 215 14.67 0.72 1.54
CA THR A 215 14.85 1.60 0.40
C THR A 215 13.51 2.28 0.14
N GLN A 216 13.51 3.60 0.16
CA GLN A 216 12.30 4.36 -0.17
C GLN A 216 12.00 4.23 -1.66
N GLY A 217 10.71 4.19 -2.00
CA GLY A 217 10.25 4.29 -3.38
C GLY A 217 10.32 5.71 -3.92
N THR A 218 10.12 5.87 -5.21
CA THR A 218 10.01 7.19 -5.83
C THR A 218 8.55 7.64 -5.82
N ILE A 219 8.34 8.93 -5.60
CA ILE A 219 7.02 9.56 -5.70
C ILE A 219 6.53 9.45 -7.15
N GLY A 220 5.22 9.25 -7.34
CA GLY A 220 4.60 9.29 -8.67
C GLY A 220 4.70 10.66 -9.31
N GLU A 221 4.54 10.71 -10.62
CA GLU A 221 4.59 11.97 -11.39
C GLU A 221 3.44 12.90 -10.99
N ASN A 222 3.75 14.17 -10.82
CA ASN A 222 2.76 15.22 -10.60
C ASN A 222 2.22 15.69 -11.93
N PHE A 223 0.93 15.95 -11.99
CA PHE A 223 0.25 16.45 -13.18
C PHE A 223 -0.32 17.84 -12.93
N ARG A 224 0.03 18.77 -13.80
CA ARG A 224 -0.61 20.08 -13.87
C ARG A 224 -1.60 20.07 -15.02
N THR A 225 -2.83 20.43 -14.74
CA THR A 225 -3.92 20.48 -15.72
C THR A 225 -4.08 21.90 -16.27
N THR A 226 -4.86 22.02 -17.32
CA THR A 226 -5.29 23.32 -17.87
C THR A 226 -6.53 23.86 -17.16
N LEU A 227 -7.13 23.06 -16.27
CA LEU A 227 -8.34 23.43 -15.55
C LEU A 227 -8.08 24.58 -14.57
N ASP A 228 -9.07 25.47 -14.46
CA ASP A 228 -9.14 26.52 -13.43
C ASP A 228 -10.16 26.10 -12.37
N LEU A 229 -9.68 25.95 -11.14
CA LEU A 229 -10.51 25.46 -10.05
C LEU A 229 -11.60 26.45 -9.65
N GLU A 230 -11.36 27.78 -9.78
CA GLU A 230 -12.38 28.80 -9.50
C GLU A 230 -13.49 28.76 -10.54
N VAL A 231 -13.14 28.64 -11.84
CA VAL A 231 -14.12 28.46 -12.91
C VAL A 231 -14.93 27.19 -12.72
N GLN A 232 -14.32 26.11 -12.29
CA GLN A 232 -15.00 24.85 -11.98
C GLN A 232 -16.00 25.00 -10.81
N ARG A 233 -15.63 25.71 -9.73
CA ARG A 233 -16.52 26.00 -8.60
C ARG A 233 -17.71 26.85 -9.05
N TYR A 234 -17.45 27.93 -9.80
CA TYR A 234 -18.48 28.79 -10.30
C TYR A 234 -19.46 28.07 -11.25
N ALA A 235 -18.93 27.27 -12.18
CA ALA A 235 -19.76 26.46 -13.07
C ALA A 235 -20.66 25.48 -12.29
N ASN A 236 -20.12 24.87 -11.24
CA ASN A 236 -20.90 23.98 -10.37
C ASN A 236 -22.01 24.71 -9.62
N GLU A 237 -21.76 25.93 -9.11
CA GLU A 237 -22.76 26.76 -8.44
C GLU A 237 -23.92 27.12 -9.40
N LEU A 238 -23.63 27.45 -10.65
CA LEU A 238 -24.65 27.78 -11.67
C LEU A 238 -25.55 26.58 -12.00
N LEU A 239 -25.04 25.35 -11.83
CA LEU A 239 -25.77 24.11 -12.09
C LEU A 239 -26.54 23.57 -10.88
N VAL A 240 -26.43 24.19 -9.70
CA VAL A 240 -27.16 23.72 -8.52
C VAL A 240 -28.66 23.69 -8.80
N GLY A 241 -29.28 22.52 -8.58
CA GLY A 241 -30.69 22.28 -8.84
C GLY A 241 -31.09 22.20 -10.32
N LYS A 242 -30.13 22.18 -11.24
CA LYS A 242 -30.35 22.05 -12.69
C LYS A 242 -29.63 20.80 -13.24
N SER A 243 -30.16 20.28 -14.32
CA SER A 243 -29.48 19.21 -15.09
C SER A 243 -28.86 19.86 -16.33
N GLY A 244 -27.53 19.72 -16.47
CA GLY A 244 -26.80 20.31 -17.58
C GLY A 244 -25.29 20.05 -17.47
N SER A 245 -24.55 20.54 -18.43
CA SER A 245 -23.09 20.54 -18.45
C SER A 245 -22.59 21.88 -18.96
N ILE A 246 -21.44 22.31 -18.43
CA ILE A 246 -20.73 23.51 -18.87
C ILE A 246 -19.35 23.04 -19.31
N CYS A 247 -18.91 23.48 -20.50
CA CYS A 247 -17.57 23.28 -20.99
C CYS A 247 -17.02 24.65 -21.46
N VAL A 248 -15.91 25.05 -20.85
CA VAL A 248 -15.20 26.30 -21.19
C VAL A 248 -13.91 25.88 -21.88
N MET A 249 -13.65 26.49 -23.06
CA MET A 249 -12.49 26.15 -23.84
C MET A 249 -11.81 27.46 -24.32
N ASP A 250 -10.49 27.51 -24.21
CA ASP A 250 -9.70 28.58 -24.80
C ASP A 250 -9.74 28.45 -26.32
N ILE A 251 -10.17 29.51 -27.01
CA ILE A 251 -10.31 29.52 -28.46
C ILE A 251 -8.98 29.59 -29.23
N TYR A 252 -7.89 29.96 -28.55
CA TYR A 252 -6.57 30.06 -29.16
C TYR A 252 -5.76 28.78 -29.01
N THR A 253 -5.83 28.15 -27.86
CA THR A 253 -5.05 26.94 -27.57
C THR A 253 -5.86 25.66 -27.73
N GLY A 254 -7.18 25.73 -27.57
CA GLY A 254 -8.07 24.57 -27.55
C GLY A 254 -8.10 23.87 -26.19
N ASP A 255 -7.45 24.43 -25.17
CA ASP A 255 -7.42 23.89 -23.84
C ASP A 255 -8.78 23.97 -23.15
N ILE A 256 -9.13 22.93 -22.38
CA ILE A 256 -10.31 22.95 -21.51
C ILE A 256 -9.91 23.58 -20.16
N ILE A 257 -10.69 24.57 -19.76
CA ILE A 257 -10.46 25.36 -18.54
C ILE A 257 -11.31 24.88 -17.39
#